data_b28eb355d04c9ef5a84871afff618623
#
_entry.id   b28eb355d04c9ef5a84871afff618623
#
_cell.length_a   1.000
_cell.length_b   1.000
_cell.length_c   1.000
_cell.angle_alpha   90.00
_cell.angle_beta   90.00
_cell.angle_gamma   90.00
#
_symmetry.space_group_name_H-M   'P 1'
#
loop_
_entity.id
_entity.type
_entity.pdbx_description
1 polymer ?
#
loop_
_entity_poly.entity_id
_entity_poly.type
_entity_poly.pdbx_seq_one_letter_code
_entity_poly.pdbx_strand_id
1 'polypeptide(L)'
;MANHRTDGKTYGNQWLYSTLIQGLKILNIRVFYCFMSICVIPFTLIFSPGARLTYRYYHLRRKYGCLKAWWATYRNHCLFGQTVIDKFAMYAGHKFKMAYQGKDTYDALLAKPEAFIQLSAHIGCSEILGYTLHVSKPCNVLVYGGEKASLMSYRKASFGDMNIRMIPVGVEDSHSEDIVEALDRGEILSAFADRFMNINKVVVSTIHGFQVNLAKGPFSLATTRGIDVIMASAMKEKDGSYTAYFTPLPYDRSLPKAQQRQQIADAYTAEIERLLDKYPYQWFNYSNLFI
;
A
#
# COMPACT_ATOMS: atom_id res chain seq x y z
N MET A 1 -3.98 -9.36 -27.62
CA MET A 1 -3.30 -9.32 -26.31
C MET A 1 -3.66 -8.00 -25.67
N ALA A 2 -4.56 -8.00 -24.68
CA ALA A 2 -5.01 -6.78 -24.02
C ALA A 2 -3.90 -6.27 -23.11
N ASN A 3 -3.44 -5.06 -23.37
CA ASN A 3 -2.44 -4.35 -22.61
C ASN A 3 -3.04 -3.99 -21.24
N HIS A 4 -2.84 -4.81 -20.20
CA HIS A 4 -3.30 -4.56 -18.83
C HIS A 4 -2.43 -3.50 -18.14
N ARG A 5 -2.33 -2.30 -18.74
CA ARG A 5 -1.91 -1.12 -18.01
C ARG A 5 -3.02 -0.74 -17.03
N THR A 6 -2.78 -0.97 -15.75
CA THR A 6 -3.53 -0.26 -14.71
C THR A 6 -3.11 1.21 -14.81
N ASP A 7 -3.82 1.99 -15.62
CA ASP A 7 -3.66 3.44 -15.67
C ASP A 7 -4.02 3.98 -14.29
N GLY A 8 -2.99 4.26 -13.48
CA GLY A 8 -3.12 4.96 -12.20
C GLY A 8 -3.54 6.40 -12.41
N LYS A 9 -4.70 6.62 -13.02
CA LYS A 9 -5.25 7.97 -13.21
C LYS A 9 -5.69 8.52 -11.87
N THR A 10 -4.90 9.43 -11.33
CA THR A 10 -5.28 10.22 -10.17
C THR A 10 -6.34 11.24 -10.59
N TYR A 11 -7.56 11.11 -10.06
CA TYR A 11 -8.64 12.06 -10.28
C TYR A 11 -8.47 13.24 -9.30
N GLY A 12 -8.68 14.46 -9.76
CA GLY A 12 -8.58 15.69 -8.98
C GLY A 12 -7.60 16.70 -9.60
N ASN A 13 -7.79 17.98 -9.26
CA ASN A 13 -6.88 19.07 -9.61
C ASN A 13 -6.41 19.77 -8.32
N GLN A 14 -5.43 20.63 -8.43
CA GLN A 14 -4.84 21.34 -7.30
C GLN A 14 -5.87 22.16 -6.50
N TRP A 15 -6.84 22.76 -7.18
CA TRP A 15 -7.93 23.51 -6.54
C TRP A 15 -8.79 22.62 -5.65
N LEU A 16 -9.18 21.43 -6.15
CA LEU A 16 -9.98 20.47 -5.38
C LEU A 16 -9.24 19.99 -4.12
N TYR A 17 -7.94 19.70 -4.24
CA TYR A 17 -7.12 19.28 -3.10
C TYR A 17 -6.99 20.41 -2.05
N SER A 18 -6.72 21.63 -2.49
CA SER A 18 -6.64 22.79 -1.60
C SER A 18 -7.96 23.04 -0.88
N THR A 19 -9.10 22.97 -1.59
CA THR A 19 -10.43 23.16 -1.01
C THR A 19 -10.74 22.08 0.02
N LEU A 20 -10.41 20.81 -0.28
CA LEU A 20 -10.58 19.70 0.66
C LEU A 20 -9.76 19.91 1.92
N ILE A 21 -8.47 20.27 1.80
CA ILE A 21 -7.58 20.54 2.92
C ILE A 21 -8.11 21.70 3.78
N GLN A 22 -8.55 22.80 3.16
CA GLN A 22 -9.13 23.94 3.90
C GLN A 22 -10.43 23.53 4.62
N GLY A 23 -11.30 22.79 3.96
CA GLY A 23 -12.51 22.26 4.58
C GLY A 23 -12.21 21.37 5.78
N LEU A 24 -11.18 20.51 5.69
CA LEU A 24 -10.75 19.62 6.78
C LEU A 24 -10.15 20.37 7.98
N LYS A 25 -9.67 21.60 7.81
CA LYS A 25 -9.25 22.47 8.93
C LYS A 25 -10.41 23.03 9.73
N ILE A 26 -11.59 23.15 9.13
CA ILE A 26 -12.75 23.85 9.71
C ILE A 26 -13.83 22.86 10.15
N LEU A 27 -14.11 21.84 9.33
CA LEU A 27 -15.21 20.90 9.53
C LEU A 27 -14.71 19.59 10.13
N ASN A 28 -15.60 18.93 10.89
CA ASN A 28 -15.30 17.60 11.43
C ASN A 28 -15.13 16.60 10.27
N ILE A 29 -14.08 15.81 10.33
CA ILE A 29 -13.74 14.78 9.31
C ILE A 29 -14.90 13.82 9.05
N ARG A 30 -15.76 13.55 10.04
CA ARG A 30 -16.92 12.67 9.90
C ARG A 30 -17.95 13.19 8.88
N VAL A 31 -18.04 14.49 8.70
CA VAL A 31 -18.92 15.11 7.68
C VAL A 31 -18.45 14.68 6.29
N PHE A 32 -17.14 14.72 6.04
CA PHE A 32 -16.56 14.26 4.78
C PHE A 32 -16.75 12.75 4.56
N TYR A 33 -16.66 11.93 5.60
CA TYR A 33 -16.96 10.50 5.50
C TYR A 33 -18.42 10.24 5.14
N CYS A 34 -19.37 10.93 5.78
CA CYS A 34 -20.79 10.82 5.46
C CYS A 34 -21.07 11.24 4.02
N PHE A 35 -20.57 12.40 3.61
CA PHE A 35 -20.73 12.91 2.25
C PHE A 35 -20.15 11.93 1.21
N MET A 36 -18.93 11.46 1.44
CA MET A 36 -18.28 10.48 0.58
C MET A 36 -19.11 9.21 0.45
N SER A 37 -19.55 8.64 1.58
CA SER A 37 -20.30 7.38 1.60
C SER A 37 -21.66 7.48 0.95
N ILE A 38 -22.39 8.58 1.16
CA ILE A 38 -23.78 8.73 0.69
C ILE A 38 -23.82 9.28 -0.73
N CYS A 39 -22.99 10.28 -1.05
CA CYS A 39 -23.09 11.00 -2.32
C CYS A 39 -22.11 10.49 -3.38
N VAL A 40 -20.85 10.14 -3.00
CA VAL A 40 -19.80 9.84 -3.99
C VAL A 40 -19.71 8.34 -4.28
N ILE A 41 -19.69 7.49 -3.24
CA ILE A 41 -19.47 6.07 -3.41
C ILE A 41 -20.55 5.36 -4.23
N PRO A 42 -21.88 5.63 -4.05
CA PRO A 42 -22.91 5.01 -4.89
C PRO A 42 -22.69 5.26 -6.39
N PHE A 43 -22.30 6.49 -6.75
CA PHE A 43 -21.94 6.84 -8.13
C PHE A 43 -20.70 6.05 -8.60
N THR A 44 -19.67 6.00 -7.77
CA THR A 44 -18.45 5.26 -8.09
C THR A 44 -18.73 3.79 -8.34
N LEU A 45 -19.61 3.15 -7.56
CA LEU A 45 -19.96 1.75 -7.72
C LEU A 45 -20.63 1.44 -9.06
N ILE A 46 -21.40 2.39 -9.62
CA ILE A 46 -22.08 2.21 -10.91
C ILE A 46 -21.08 2.26 -12.07
N PHE A 47 -20.13 3.19 -12.03
CA PHE A 47 -19.28 3.51 -13.19
C PHE A 47 -17.86 2.93 -13.09
N SER A 48 -17.40 2.53 -11.90
CA SER A 48 -16.01 2.07 -11.72
C SER A 48 -15.82 0.60 -12.13
N PRO A 49 -14.88 0.30 -13.04
CA PRO A 49 -14.44 -1.07 -13.28
C PRO A 49 -13.90 -1.76 -12.02
N GLY A 50 -13.26 -0.99 -11.12
CA GLY A 50 -12.75 -1.48 -9.85
C GLY A 50 -13.83 -2.05 -8.93
N ALA A 51 -15.05 -1.47 -8.95
CA ALA A 51 -16.18 -1.98 -8.19
C ALA A 51 -16.58 -3.41 -8.64
N ARG A 52 -16.53 -3.69 -9.95
CA ARG A 52 -16.81 -5.03 -10.48
C ARG A 52 -15.76 -6.05 -10.06
N LEU A 53 -14.48 -5.66 -10.05
CA LEU A 53 -13.38 -6.53 -9.60
C LEU A 53 -13.51 -6.82 -8.10
N THR A 54 -13.82 -5.82 -7.29
CA THR A 54 -14.05 -5.96 -5.85
C THR A 54 -15.26 -6.85 -5.54
N TYR A 55 -16.38 -6.68 -6.27
CA TYR A 55 -17.54 -7.56 -6.14
C TYR A 55 -17.17 -9.02 -6.47
N ARG A 56 -16.45 -9.25 -7.59
CA ARG A 56 -15.97 -10.58 -7.98
C ARG A 56 -15.08 -11.21 -6.93
N TYR A 57 -14.18 -10.42 -6.32
CA TYR A 57 -13.36 -10.88 -5.21
C TYR A 57 -14.22 -11.38 -4.05
N TYR A 58 -15.17 -10.59 -3.56
CA TYR A 58 -16.01 -11.01 -2.44
C TYR A 58 -16.93 -12.19 -2.82
N HIS A 59 -17.52 -12.17 -4.00
CA HIS A 59 -18.45 -13.23 -4.42
C HIS A 59 -17.73 -14.53 -4.74
N LEU A 60 -16.69 -14.50 -5.58
CA LEU A 60 -16.03 -15.69 -6.09
C LEU A 60 -14.92 -16.20 -5.18
N ARG A 61 -14.14 -15.30 -4.55
CA ARG A 61 -12.95 -15.68 -3.78
C ARG A 61 -13.26 -15.80 -2.27
N ARG A 62 -14.04 -14.87 -1.74
CA ARG A 62 -14.51 -14.93 -0.33
C ARG A 62 -15.80 -15.73 -0.19
N LYS A 63 -16.38 -16.24 -1.28
CA LYS A 63 -17.62 -17.04 -1.33
C LYS A 63 -18.81 -16.37 -0.63
N TYR A 64 -18.92 -15.06 -0.69
CA TYR A 64 -20.06 -14.33 -0.14
C TYR A 64 -21.27 -14.47 -1.07
N GLY A 65 -22.46 -14.64 -0.51
CA GLY A 65 -23.71 -14.52 -1.27
C GLY A 65 -23.85 -13.14 -1.92
N CYS A 66 -24.64 -13.02 -3.00
CA CYS A 66 -24.72 -11.82 -3.84
C CYS A 66 -24.93 -10.51 -3.04
N LEU A 67 -25.90 -10.50 -2.11
CA LEU A 67 -26.21 -9.33 -1.28
C LEU A 67 -25.05 -8.96 -0.34
N LYS A 68 -24.43 -9.97 0.29
CA LYS A 68 -23.26 -9.78 1.16
C LYS A 68 -22.04 -9.29 0.36
N ALA A 69 -21.82 -9.82 -0.85
CA ALA A 69 -20.74 -9.38 -1.73
C ALA A 69 -20.93 -7.93 -2.18
N TRP A 70 -22.16 -7.54 -2.52
CA TRP A 70 -22.49 -6.16 -2.86
C TRP A 70 -22.26 -5.21 -1.68
N TRP A 71 -22.74 -5.57 -0.50
CA TRP A 71 -22.51 -4.79 0.73
C TRP A 71 -21.03 -4.68 1.07
N ALA A 72 -20.27 -5.78 0.94
CA ALA A 72 -18.83 -5.79 1.15
C ALA A 72 -18.10 -4.87 0.17
N THR A 73 -18.52 -4.85 -1.09
CA THR A 73 -17.99 -3.94 -2.11
C THR A 73 -18.25 -2.48 -1.75
N TYR A 74 -19.47 -2.14 -1.34
CA TYR A 74 -19.81 -0.80 -0.87
C TYR A 74 -18.95 -0.39 0.34
N ARG A 75 -18.86 -1.26 1.36
CA ARG A 75 -18.05 -1.02 2.56
C ARG A 75 -16.57 -0.83 2.24
N ASN A 76 -16.03 -1.63 1.31
CA ASN A 76 -14.65 -1.49 0.86
C ASN A 76 -14.40 -0.11 0.24
N HIS A 77 -15.27 0.34 -0.66
CA HIS A 77 -15.13 1.65 -1.30
C HIS A 77 -15.32 2.81 -0.31
N CYS A 78 -16.25 2.68 0.66
CA CYS A 78 -16.38 3.65 1.74
C CYS A 78 -15.09 3.77 2.57
N LEU A 79 -14.49 2.65 2.96
CA LEU A 79 -13.25 2.65 3.72
C LEU A 79 -12.08 3.19 2.89
N PHE A 80 -11.99 2.85 1.62
CA PHE A 80 -11.02 3.46 0.71
C PHE A 80 -11.19 4.99 0.65
N GLY A 81 -12.43 5.48 0.46
CA GLY A 81 -12.70 6.91 0.48
C GLY A 81 -12.31 7.57 1.80
N GLN A 82 -12.54 6.90 2.94
CA GLN A 82 -12.10 7.39 4.24
C GLN A 82 -10.57 7.46 4.34
N THR A 83 -9.82 6.44 3.88
CA THR A 83 -8.34 6.49 3.92
C THR A 83 -7.78 7.61 3.03
N VAL A 84 -8.43 7.90 1.92
CA VAL A 84 -8.09 9.06 1.07
C VAL A 84 -8.34 10.38 1.81
N ILE A 85 -9.50 10.52 2.49
CA ILE A 85 -9.80 11.71 3.30
C ILE A 85 -8.79 11.84 4.45
N ASP A 86 -8.45 10.75 5.14
CA ASP A 86 -7.49 10.73 6.24
C ASP A 86 -6.11 11.24 5.81
N LYS A 87 -5.67 10.85 4.62
CA LYS A 87 -4.44 11.36 4.01
C LYS A 87 -4.48 12.88 3.87
N PHE A 88 -5.57 13.45 3.34
CA PHE A 88 -5.70 14.90 3.23
C PHE A 88 -5.90 15.58 4.59
N ALA A 89 -6.51 14.88 5.55
CA ALA A 89 -6.62 15.37 6.92
C ALA A 89 -5.25 15.50 7.60
N MET A 90 -4.31 14.59 7.34
CA MET A 90 -2.92 14.73 7.80
C MET A 90 -2.25 15.97 7.19
N TYR A 91 -2.47 16.24 5.90
CA TYR A 91 -2.00 17.49 5.29
C TYR A 91 -2.63 18.75 5.91
N ALA A 92 -3.84 18.61 6.48
CA ALA A 92 -4.52 19.67 7.23
C ALA A 92 -4.05 19.76 8.70
N GLY A 93 -3.14 18.90 9.16
CA GLY A 93 -2.59 18.88 10.51
C GLY A 93 -3.33 17.94 11.50
N HIS A 94 -4.29 17.13 11.03
CA HIS A 94 -4.93 16.12 11.87
C HIS A 94 -3.94 15.03 12.29
N LYS A 95 -4.02 14.61 13.56
CA LYS A 95 -3.25 13.48 14.10
C LYS A 95 -4.19 12.33 14.41
N PHE A 96 -3.83 11.14 13.97
CA PHE A 96 -4.57 9.90 14.27
C PHE A 96 -3.89 9.18 15.45
N LYS A 97 -4.71 8.55 16.31
CA LYS A 97 -4.18 7.65 17.33
C LYS A 97 -3.62 6.41 16.65
N MET A 98 -2.42 6.01 17.06
CA MET A 98 -1.72 4.84 16.51
C MET A 98 -1.47 3.82 17.61
N ALA A 99 -1.77 2.55 17.31
CA ALA A 99 -1.26 1.39 18.02
C ALA A 99 -0.23 0.67 17.14
N TYR A 100 0.68 -0.06 17.75
CA TYR A 100 1.77 -0.72 17.04
C TYR A 100 1.84 -2.19 17.44
N GLN A 101 2.01 -3.09 16.46
CA GLN A 101 2.29 -4.51 16.66
C GLN A 101 3.56 -4.89 15.89
N GLY A 102 4.49 -5.58 16.56
CA GLY A 102 5.78 -5.94 15.99
C GLY A 102 6.77 -4.77 15.87
N LYS A 103 6.52 -3.64 16.56
CA LYS A 103 7.39 -2.46 16.50
C LYS A 103 8.81 -2.75 16.97
N ASP A 104 8.98 -3.59 18.00
CA ASP A 104 10.29 -3.94 18.52
C ASP A 104 11.17 -4.62 17.44
N THR A 105 10.56 -5.47 16.60
CA THR A 105 11.25 -6.09 15.46
C THR A 105 11.66 -5.05 14.42
N TYR A 106 10.78 -4.09 14.14
CA TYR A 106 11.08 -3.00 13.23
C TYR A 106 12.22 -2.11 13.77
N ASP A 107 12.16 -1.75 15.05
CA ASP A 107 13.19 -0.95 15.72
C ASP A 107 14.55 -1.70 15.74
N ALA A 108 14.53 -3.02 15.91
CA ALA A 108 15.75 -3.84 15.81
C ALA A 108 16.37 -3.79 14.40
N LEU A 109 15.56 -3.72 13.33
CA LEU A 109 16.06 -3.52 11.97
C LEU A 109 16.62 -2.11 11.75
N LEU A 110 15.97 -1.11 12.33
CA LEU A 110 16.46 0.27 12.27
C LEU A 110 17.82 0.44 12.96
N ALA A 111 18.09 -0.32 14.01
CA ALA A 111 19.35 -0.26 14.77
C ALA A 111 20.53 -0.93 14.05
N LYS A 112 20.28 -1.82 13.07
CA LYS A 112 21.33 -2.48 12.28
C LYS A 112 21.92 -1.49 11.27
N PRO A 113 23.22 -1.58 10.91
CA PRO A 113 23.79 -0.76 9.83
C PRO A 113 23.30 -1.15 8.45
N GLU A 114 22.90 -2.42 8.25
CA GLU A 114 22.49 -2.97 6.97
C GLU A 114 21.15 -2.37 6.50
N ALA A 115 20.97 -2.29 5.19
CA ALA A 115 19.72 -1.99 4.56
C ALA A 115 18.69 -3.10 4.80
N PHE A 116 17.41 -2.76 4.70
CA PHE A 116 16.34 -3.74 4.63
C PHE A 116 15.23 -3.29 3.69
N ILE A 117 14.41 -4.23 3.23
CA ILE A 117 13.24 -3.93 2.40
C ILE A 117 11.99 -3.92 3.26
N GLN A 118 11.26 -2.82 3.22
CA GLN A 118 9.93 -2.68 3.76
C GLN A 118 8.91 -2.91 2.65
N LEU A 119 8.18 -4.03 2.69
CA LEU A 119 7.08 -4.28 1.77
C LEU A 119 5.77 -3.75 2.34
N SER A 120 4.95 -3.20 1.47
CA SER A 120 3.57 -2.82 1.77
C SER A 120 2.64 -3.44 0.73
N ALA A 121 1.33 -3.48 1.04
CA ALA A 121 0.29 -3.85 0.11
C ALA A 121 -0.77 -2.73 0.07
N HIS A 122 -1.65 -2.76 -0.93
CA HIS A 122 -2.78 -1.83 -1.00
C HIS A 122 -3.89 -2.22 -0.01
N ILE A 123 -3.50 -2.50 1.24
CA ILE A 123 -4.39 -2.76 2.38
C ILE A 123 -4.29 -1.60 3.38
N GLY A 124 -5.41 -1.22 3.96
CA GLY A 124 -5.45 -0.12 4.93
C GLY A 124 -4.92 1.20 4.35
N CYS A 125 -4.13 1.94 5.13
CA CYS A 125 -3.55 3.23 4.77
C CYS A 125 -2.04 3.25 5.05
N SER A 126 -1.24 2.62 4.20
CA SER A 126 0.23 2.56 4.38
C SER A 126 0.89 3.95 4.40
N GLU A 127 0.29 4.94 3.75
CA GLU A 127 0.82 6.30 3.71
C GLU A 127 0.84 6.96 5.11
N ILE A 128 -0.08 6.56 6.02
CA ILE A 128 -0.11 7.08 7.40
C ILE A 128 1.16 6.70 8.19
N LEU A 129 1.81 5.60 7.84
CA LEU A 129 3.07 5.21 8.46
C LEU A 129 4.15 6.26 8.22
N GLY A 130 4.22 6.82 7.01
CA GLY A 130 5.16 7.87 6.67
C GLY A 130 4.98 9.15 7.50
N TYR A 131 3.77 9.43 8.01
CA TYR A 131 3.50 10.61 8.86
C TYR A 131 3.65 10.35 10.35
N THR A 132 3.66 9.10 10.78
CA THR A 132 3.61 8.73 12.19
C THR A 132 4.88 8.03 12.68
N LEU A 133 5.64 7.43 11.76
CA LEU A 133 6.91 6.79 12.08
C LEU A 133 8.07 7.76 11.88
N HIS A 134 8.66 8.19 12.99
CA HIS A 134 9.96 8.86 12.95
C HIS A 134 11.05 7.79 12.84
N VAL A 135 11.55 7.56 11.63
CA VAL A 135 12.61 6.58 11.38
C VAL A 135 13.99 7.25 11.40
N SER A 136 14.94 6.60 12.07
CA SER A 136 16.33 7.06 12.15
C SER A 136 17.09 6.92 10.83
N LYS A 137 16.68 5.93 10.01
CA LYS A 137 17.27 5.68 8.68
C LYS A 137 16.46 6.37 7.58
N PRO A 138 17.11 6.88 6.51
CA PRO A 138 16.42 7.34 5.32
C PRO A 138 15.55 6.23 4.72
N CYS A 139 14.31 6.58 4.34
CA CYS A 139 13.36 5.65 3.74
C CYS A 139 13.09 6.06 2.29
N ASN A 140 13.50 5.22 1.36
CA ASN A 140 13.32 5.42 -0.07
C ASN A 140 12.06 4.68 -0.54
N VAL A 141 11.02 5.42 -0.86
CA VAL A 141 9.71 4.87 -1.27
C VAL A 141 9.65 4.79 -2.78
N LEU A 142 9.50 3.59 -3.32
CA LEU A 142 9.26 3.40 -4.75
C LEU A 142 7.85 3.86 -5.10
N VAL A 143 7.73 4.84 -5.99
CA VAL A 143 6.46 5.40 -6.45
C VAL A 143 6.31 5.25 -7.95
N TYR A 144 5.06 5.11 -8.43
CA TYR A 144 4.82 5.08 -9.87
C TYR A 144 5.10 6.45 -10.49
N GLY A 145 6.03 6.51 -11.44
CA GLY A 145 6.48 7.77 -12.06
C GLY A 145 5.43 8.51 -12.90
N GLY A 146 4.25 7.90 -13.14
CA GLY A 146 3.11 8.52 -13.81
C GLY A 146 2.14 9.27 -12.88
N GLU A 147 2.45 9.42 -11.58
CA GLU A 147 1.59 10.20 -10.67
C GLU A 147 1.61 11.69 -11.00
N LYS A 148 0.50 12.39 -10.72
CA LYS A 148 0.38 13.84 -10.96
C LYS A 148 1.40 14.61 -10.11
N ALA A 149 2.10 15.55 -10.74
CA ALA A 149 3.08 16.42 -10.10
C ALA A 149 2.53 17.17 -8.87
N SER A 150 1.22 17.55 -8.90
CA SER A 150 0.55 18.20 -7.77
C SER A 150 0.48 17.33 -6.52
N LEU A 151 0.21 16.02 -6.67
CA LEU A 151 0.17 15.09 -5.55
C LEU A 151 1.59 14.83 -5.00
N MET A 152 2.56 14.71 -5.89
CA MET A 152 3.97 14.58 -5.52
C MET A 152 4.48 15.80 -4.75
N SER A 153 4.06 17.03 -5.11
CA SER A 153 4.45 18.24 -4.39
C SER A 153 3.86 18.31 -2.97
N TYR A 154 2.61 17.91 -2.79
CA TYR A 154 2.00 17.81 -1.44
C TYR A 154 2.71 16.76 -0.57
N ARG A 155 3.00 15.58 -1.13
CA ARG A 155 3.78 14.55 -0.42
C ARG A 155 5.16 15.06 -0.03
N LYS A 156 5.89 15.68 -0.98
CA LYS A 156 7.23 16.21 -0.73
C LYS A 156 7.21 17.29 0.36
N ALA A 157 6.23 18.19 0.33
CA ALA A 157 6.07 19.20 1.36
C ALA A 157 5.74 18.60 2.74
N SER A 158 4.96 17.51 2.79
CA SER A 158 4.54 16.87 4.03
C SER A 158 5.59 15.92 4.62
N PHE A 159 6.44 15.33 3.78
CA PHE A 159 7.50 14.40 4.17
C PHE A 159 8.87 15.07 4.30
N GLY A 160 8.99 16.37 3.98
CA GLY A 160 10.28 17.06 3.90
C GLY A 160 11.16 16.92 5.15
N ASP A 161 10.53 16.86 6.34
CA ASP A 161 11.21 16.72 7.62
C ASP A 161 11.29 15.26 8.12
N MET A 162 10.79 14.28 7.35
CA MET A 162 10.60 12.90 7.83
C MET A 162 11.62 11.89 7.31
N ASN A 163 12.72 12.34 6.71
CA ASN A 163 13.75 11.47 6.16
C ASN A 163 13.23 10.47 5.10
N ILE A 164 12.18 10.87 4.35
CA ILE A 164 11.55 10.06 3.31
C ILE A 164 11.90 10.63 1.93
N ARG A 165 12.44 9.79 1.05
CA ARG A 165 12.72 10.08 -0.36
C ARG A 165 11.79 9.27 -1.24
N MET A 166 11.35 9.83 -2.36
CA MET A 166 10.54 9.14 -3.35
C MET A 166 11.38 8.86 -4.60
N ILE A 167 11.48 7.59 -4.98
CA ILE A 167 12.16 7.13 -6.18
C ILE A 167 11.09 6.73 -7.20
N PRO A 168 10.91 7.48 -8.31
CA PRO A 168 9.96 7.12 -9.35
C PRO A 168 10.44 5.89 -10.12
N VAL A 169 9.53 4.94 -10.37
CA VAL A 169 9.79 3.71 -11.13
C VAL A 169 8.79 3.57 -12.27
N GLY A 170 9.18 2.84 -13.32
CA GLY A 170 8.27 2.45 -14.41
C GLY A 170 8.13 3.41 -15.57
N VAL A 171 8.92 4.50 -15.64
CA VAL A 171 8.89 5.46 -16.75
C VAL A 171 10.17 5.43 -17.59
N GLU A 172 11.33 5.19 -17.01
CA GLU A 172 12.63 4.95 -17.70
C GLU A 172 13.58 4.20 -16.74
N ASP A 173 14.61 3.54 -17.29
CA ASP A 173 15.55 2.69 -16.53
C ASP A 173 16.52 3.45 -15.60
N SER A 174 16.42 4.77 -15.52
CA SER A 174 17.38 5.65 -14.84
C SER A 174 17.41 5.55 -13.30
N HIS A 175 16.42 4.93 -12.68
CA HIS A 175 16.30 4.92 -11.20
C HIS A 175 16.82 3.64 -10.52
N SER A 176 17.38 2.70 -11.30
CA SER A 176 18.01 1.50 -10.72
C SER A 176 19.26 1.85 -9.93
N GLU A 177 20.00 2.86 -10.33
CA GLU A 177 21.20 3.36 -9.63
C GLU A 177 20.83 3.95 -8.27
N ASP A 178 19.80 4.80 -8.20
CA ASP A 178 19.30 5.38 -6.94
C ASP A 178 18.91 4.30 -5.91
N ILE A 179 18.29 3.21 -6.39
CA ILE A 179 17.90 2.06 -5.54
C ILE A 179 19.15 1.33 -5.01
N VAL A 180 20.12 1.08 -5.89
CA VAL A 180 21.37 0.41 -5.53
C VAL A 180 22.13 1.23 -4.50
N GLU A 181 22.33 2.53 -4.77
CA GLU A 181 23.01 3.44 -3.85
C GLU A 181 22.33 3.55 -2.48
N ALA A 182 20.99 3.62 -2.43
CA ALA A 182 20.25 3.66 -1.19
C ALA A 182 20.52 2.40 -0.33
N LEU A 183 20.50 1.23 -0.96
CA LEU A 183 20.80 -0.03 -0.28
C LEU A 183 22.26 -0.13 0.15
N ASP A 184 23.22 0.37 -0.64
CA ASP A 184 24.64 0.39 -0.31
C ASP A 184 24.93 1.33 0.88
N ARG A 185 24.13 2.39 1.06
CA ARG A 185 24.19 3.28 2.24
C ARG A 185 23.49 2.71 3.48
N GLY A 186 22.92 1.50 3.43
CA GLY A 186 22.20 0.89 4.55
C GLY A 186 20.82 1.50 4.81
N GLU A 187 20.21 2.14 3.82
CA GLU A 187 18.92 2.82 3.92
C GLU A 187 17.74 1.83 3.74
N ILE A 188 16.53 2.28 4.10
CA ILE A 188 15.30 1.51 3.90
C ILE A 188 14.84 1.66 2.45
N LEU A 189 14.48 0.55 1.81
CA LEU A 189 13.74 0.57 0.56
C LEU A 189 12.30 0.14 0.80
N SER A 190 11.34 1.02 0.55
CA SER A 190 9.91 0.76 0.72
C SER A 190 9.24 0.56 -0.64
N ALA A 191 8.54 -0.57 -0.81
CA ALA A 191 7.89 -0.93 -2.07
C ALA A 191 6.56 -1.64 -1.86
N PHE A 192 5.64 -1.49 -2.82
CA PHE A 192 4.44 -2.30 -2.94
C PHE A 192 4.71 -3.51 -3.84
N ALA A 193 4.26 -4.70 -3.42
CA ALA A 193 4.46 -5.92 -4.21
C ALA A 193 3.15 -6.53 -4.74
N ASP A 194 1.99 -6.05 -4.30
CA ASP A 194 0.66 -6.56 -4.71
C ASP A 194 0.11 -5.93 -6.01
N ARG A 195 0.94 -5.22 -6.77
CA ARG A 195 0.65 -4.77 -8.15
C ARG A 195 1.88 -4.97 -9.02
N PHE A 196 1.67 -5.38 -10.26
CA PHE A 196 2.74 -5.57 -11.24
C PHE A 196 2.45 -4.80 -12.53
N MET A 197 3.50 -4.36 -13.20
CA MET A 197 3.40 -3.66 -14.49
C MET A 197 3.63 -4.59 -15.68
N ASN A 198 4.37 -5.68 -15.46
CA ASN A 198 4.73 -6.61 -16.51
C ASN A 198 4.48 -8.06 -16.03
N ILE A 199 3.60 -8.77 -16.73
CA ILE A 199 3.24 -10.15 -16.41
C ILE A 199 4.42 -11.13 -16.50
N ASN A 200 5.46 -10.80 -17.26
CA ASN A 200 6.66 -11.62 -17.35
C ASN A 200 7.63 -11.42 -16.16
N LYS A 201 7.35 -10.43 -15.30
CA LYS A 201 8.16 -10.09 -14.13
C LYS A 201 7.35 -10.28 -12.84
N VAL A 202 6.74 -11.45 -12.66
CA VAL A 202 5.94 -11.79 -11.48
C VAL A 202 6.50 -12.99 -10.72
N VAL A 203 6.08 -13.11 -9.47
CA VAL A 203 6.12 -14.32 -8.66
C VAL A 203 4.69 -14.71 -8.36
N VAL A 204 4.36 -15.98 -8.55
CA VAL A 204 3.02 -16.49 -8.25
C VAL A 204 3.00 -16.97 -6.80
N SER A 205 1.99 -16.56 -6.04
CA SER A 205 1.71 -17.05 -4.70
C SER A 205 0.20 -17.24 -4.54
N THR A 206 -0.30 -17.40 -3.32
CA THR A 206 -1.71 -17.75 -3.08
C THR A 206 -2.31 -16.82 -2.04
N ILE A 207 -3.52 -16.32 -2.28
CA ILE A 207 -4.34 -15.60 -1.30
C ILE A 207 -5.73 -16.25 -1.25
N HIS A 208 -6.16 -16.66 -0.05
CA HIS A 208 -7.43 -17.37 0.18
C HIS A 208 -7.63 -18.58 -0.75
N GLY A 209 -6.56 -19.34 -1.01
CA GLY A 209 -6.57 -20.52 -1.87
C GLY A 209 -6.58 -20.22 -3.38
N PHE A 210 -6.41 -18.98 -3.80
CA PHE A 210 -6.38 -18.57 -5.21
C PHE A 210 -5.03 -17.98 -5.60
N GLN A 211 -4.51 -18.41 -6.76
CA GLN A 211 -3.25 -17.90 -7.27
C GLN A 211 -3.32 -16.41 -7.60
N VAL A 212 -2.26 -15.71 -7.23
CA VAL A 212 -2.08 -14.28 -7.45
C VAL A 212 -0.70 -13.98 -8.03
N ASN A 213 -0.65 -12.98 -8.90
CA ASN A 213 0.59 -12.46 -9.44
C ASN A 213 1.10 -11.30 -8.58
N LEU A 214 2.33 -11.41 -8.10
CA LEU A 214 3.02 -10.39 -7.32
C LEU A 214 4.20 -9.81 -8.12
N ALA A 215 4.51 -8.53 -7.90
CA ALA A 215 5.68 -7.91 -8.53
C ALA A 215 6.98 -8.58 -8.07
N LYS A 216 7.75 -9.17 -9.01
CA LYS A 216 8.98 -9.91 -8.71
C LYS A 216 10.13 -9.02 -8.22
N GLY A 217 10.15 -7.74 -8.61
CA GLY A 217 11.26 -6.83 -8.39
C GLY A 217 11.72 -6.75 -6.93
N PRO A 218 10.86 -6.39 -5.97
CA PRO A 218 11.24 -6.26 -4.57
C PRO A 218 11.78 -7.55 -3.97
N PHE A 219 11.17 -8.71 -4.27
CA PHE A 219 11.63 -10.02 -3.81
C PHE A 219 13.01 -10.40 -4.41
N SER A 220 13.22 -10.10 -5.70
CA SER A 220 14.50 -10.34 -6.35
C SER A 220 15.61 -9.50 -5.73
N LEU A 221 15.31 -8.24 -5.45
CA LEU A 221 16.28 -7.32 -4.86
C LEU A 221 16.69 -7.77 -3.46
N ALA A 222 15.72 -8.15 -2.60
CA ALA A 222 15.98 -8.70 -1.28
C ALA A 222 16.91 -9.91 -1.33
N THR A 223 16.58 -10.89 -2.19
CA THR A 223 17.33 -12.13 -2.28
C THR A 223 18.71 -11.95 -2.92
N THR A 224 18.84 -11.07 -3.93
CA THR A 224 20.14 -10.77 -4.55
C THR A 224 21.10 -10.14 -3.54
N ARG A 225 20.62 -9.18 -2.76
CA ARG A 225 21.40 -8.51 -1.73
C ARG A 225 21.54 -9.30 -0.43
N GLY A 226 20.72 -10.31 -0.19
CA GLY A 226 20.73 -11.11 1.04
C GLY A 226 20.32 -10.32 2.28
N ILE A 227 19.40 -9.35 2.13
CA ILE A 227 18.98 -8.44 3.19
C ILE A 227 17.61 -8.82 3.79
N ASP A 228 17.34 -8.33 4.97
CA ASP A 228 16.10 -8.61 5.70
C ASP A 228 14.89 -7.95 4.99
N VAL A 229 13.73 -8.60 5.14
CA VAL A 229 12.46 -8.11 4.59
C VAL A 229 11.42 -8.06 5.69
N ILE A 230 10.68 -6.96 5.76
CA ILE A 230 9.58 -6.79 6.70
C ILE A 230 8.35 -6.25 5.96
N MET A 231 7.16 -6.72 6.30
CA MET A 231 5.93 -6.12 5.81
C MET A 231 5.46 -5.07 6.80
N ALA A 232 5.13 -3.87 6.31
CA ALA A 232 4.56 -2.78 7.09
C ALA A 232 3.19 -2.38 6.54
N SER A 233 2.17 -2.38 7.40
CA SER A 233 0.79 -2.06 7.04
C SER A 233 0.13 -1.26 8.15
N ALA A 234 -0.75 -0.33 7.82
CA ALA A 234 -1.56 0.41 8.81
C ALA A 234 -3.04 0.21 8.53
N MET A 235 -3.72 -0.45 9.44
CA MET A 235 -5.13 -0.80 9.31
C MET A 235 -5.99 0.15 10.12
N LYS A 236 -7.07 0.65 9.50
CA LYS A 236 -8.01 1.56 10.15
C LYS A 236 -8.93 0.80 11.10
N GLU A 237 -9.04 1.26 12.33
CA GLU A 237 -9.93 0.71 13.34
C GLU A 237 -11.35 1.32 13.26
N LYS A 238 -12.30 0.70 13.91
CA LYS A 238 -13.71 1.14 13.91
C LYS A 238 -13.92 2.50 14.56
N ASP A 239 -13.07 2.86 15.52
CA ASP A 239 -13.10 4.16 16.22
C ASP A 239 -12.41 5.28 15.44
N GLY A 240 -11.79 4.95 14.30
CA GLY A 240 -11.05 5.88 13.44
C GLY A 240 -9.56 6.00 13.77
N SER A 241 -9.07 5.28 14.77
CA SER A 241 -7.63 5.11 15.02
C SER A 241 -7.00 4.15 14.01
N TYR A 242 -5.70 3.94 14.09
CA TYR A 242 -4.98 3.00 13.24
C TYR A 242 -4.12 2.05 14.07
N THR A 243 -3.99 0.82 13.60
CA THR A 243 -3.01 -0.14 14.10
C THR A 243 -1.98 -0.41 13.01
N ALA A 244 -0.71 -0.11 13.30
CA ALA A 244 0.42 -0.45 12.44
C ALA A 244 0.92 -1.85 12.77
N TYR A 245 1.15 -2.65 11.74
CA TYR A 245 1.67 -4.02 11.82
C TYR A 245 3.03 -4.07 11.13
N PHE A 246 4.00 -4.64 11.83
CA PHE A 246 5.35 -4.89 11.32
C PHE A 246 5.64 -6.38 11.43
N THR A 247 5.59 -7.09 10.30
CA THR A 247 5.70 -8.55 10.25
C THR A 247 6.95 -8.93 9.46
N PRO A 248 7.95 -9.58 10.07
CA PRO A 248 9.10 -10.12 9.35
C PRO A 248 8.68 -11.11 8.28
N LEU A 249 9.34 -11.08 7.13
CA LEU A 249 9.16 -12.02 6.04
C LEU A 249 10.47 -12.85 5.88
N PRO A 250 10.64 -13.89 6.72
CA PRO A 250 11.87 -14.67 6.74
C PRO A 250 12.02 -15.52 5.49
N TYR A 251 13.28 -15.79 5.11
CA TYR A 251 13.62 -16.71 4.04
C TYR A 251 14.99 -17.36 4.31
N ASP A 252 15.17 -18.58 3.84
CA ASP A 252 16.42 -19.33 3.96
C ASP A 252 17.42 -18.89 2.89
N ARG A 253 18.47 -18.20 3.29
CA ARG A 253 19.52 -17.67 2.40
C ARG A 253 20.42 -18.76 1.79
N SER A 254 20.37 -19.99 2.29
CA SER A 254 21.12 -21.13 1.74
C SER A 254 20.47 -21.73 0.49
N LEU A 255 19.17 -21.49 0.27
CA LEU A 255 18.43 -22.02 -0.85
C LEU A 255 18.72 -21.28 -2.16
N PRO A 256 18.40 -21.88 -3.32
CA PRO A 256 18.45 -21.19 -4.60
C PRO A 256 17.59 -19.91 -4.62
N LYS A 257 18.04 -18.86 -5.29
CA LYS A 257 17.38 -17.53 -5.32
C LYS A 257 15.91 -17.58 -5.71
N ALA A 258 15.50 -18.53 -6.54
CA ALA A 258 14.09 -18.71 -6.91
C ALA A 258 13.25 -19.16 -5.71
N GLN A 259 13.76 -20.10 -4.92
CA GLN A 259 13.08 -20.58 -3.72
C GLN A 259 13.06 -19.52 -2.61
N GLN A 260 14.16 -18.78 -2.42
CA GLN A 260 14.19 -17.64 -1.50
C GLN A 260 13.08 -16.62 -1.83
N ARG A 261 12.95 -16.25 -3.11
CA ARG A 261 11.89 -15.32 -3.57
C ARG A 261 10.49 -15.87 -3.30
N GLN A 262 10.30 -17.18 -3.53
CA GLN A 262 9.01 -17.81 -3.26
C GLN A 262 8.66 -17.77 -1.78
N GLN A 263 9.62 -18.07 -0.89
CA GLN A 263 9.39 -17.99 0.55
C GLN A 263 8.96 -16.60 1.00
N ILE A 264 9.62 -15.54 0.52
CA ILE A 264 9.23 -14.16 0.85
C ILE A 264 7.83 -13.85 0.32
N ALA A 265 7.52 -14.26 -0.92
CA ALA A 265 6.22 -14.04 -1.55
C ALA A 265 5.10 -14.75 -0.79
N ASP A 266 5.33 -15.99 -0.35
CA ASP A 266 4.35 -16.77 0.40
C ASP A 266 4.15 -16.20 1.81
N ALA A 267 5.21 -15.78 2.50
CA ALA A 267 5.10 -15.08 3.77
C ALA A 267 4.35 -13.74 3.64
N TYR A 268 4.58 -13.01 2.54
CA TYR A 268 3.90 -11.76 2.24
C TYR A 268 2.39 -11.96 2.01
N THR A 269 2.00 -12.97 1.24
CA THR A 269 0.58 -13.28 1.00
C THR A 269 -0.11 -13.82 2.24
N ALA A 270 0.57 -14.65 3.04
CA ALA A 270 0.05 -15.12 4.31
C ALA A 270 -0.26 -13.97 5.28
N GLU A 271 0.60 -12.96 5.33
CA GLU A 271 0.35 -11.76 6.14
C GLU A 271 -0.82 -10.92 5.60
N ILE A 272 -0.95 -10.79 4.28
CA ILE A 272 -2.13 -10.16 3.66
C ILE A 272 -3.40 -10.91 4.06
N GLU A 273 -3.42 -12.25 3.97
CA GLU A 273 -4.57 -13.06 4.39
C GLU A 273 -4.94 -12.82 5.85
N ARG A 274 -3.94 -12.89 6.74
CA ARG A 274 -4.13 -12.66 8.18
C ARG A 274 -4.78 -11.31 8.48
N LEU A 275 -4.29 -10.26 7.80
CA LEU A 275 -4.85 -8.91 7.95
C LEU A 275 -6.25 -8.79 7.33
N LEU A 276 -6.51 -9.43 6.19
CA LEU A 276 -7.82 -9.41 5.55
C LEU A 276 -8.86 -10.24 6.28
N ASP A 277 -8.47 -11.22 7.07
CA ASP A 277 -9.40 -11.94 7.95
C ASP A 277 -9.85 -11.06 9.11
N LYS A 278 -8.97 -10.24 9.65
CA LYS A 278 -9.30 -9.27 10.69
C LYS A 278 -10.01 -8.02 10.13
N TYR A 279 -9.60 -7.55 8.95
CA TYR A 279 -10.06 -6.31 8.30
C TYR A 279 -10.60 -6.59 6.88
N PRO A 280 -11.71 -7.33 6.73
CA PRO A 280 -12.12 -7.93 5.45
C PRO A 280 -12.47 -6.92 4.35
N TYR A 281 -12.65 -5.65 4.68
CA TYR A 281 -13.04 -4.60 3.73
C TYR A 281 -11.92 -3.61 3.43
N GLN A 282 -10.68 -3.88 3.82
CA GLN A 282 -9.59 -2.92 3.70
C GLN A 282 -8.53 -3.32 2.66
N TRP A 283 -8.87 -4.11 1.65
CA TRP A 283 -7.99 -4.33 0.50
C TRP A 283 -8.43 -3.48 -0.69
N PHE A 284 -7.61 -2.51 -1.07
CA PHE A 284 -7.90 -1.50 -2.09
C PHE A 284 -7.15 -1.78 -3.39
N ASN A 285 -6.87 -3.05 -3.66
CA ASN A 285 -6.28 -3.47 -4.91
C ASN A 285 -7.38 -3.72 -5.96
N TYR A 286 -7.65 -2.71 -6.77
CA TYR A 286 -8.66 -2.73 -7.82
C TYR A 286 -8.10 -3.21 -9.18
N SER A 287 -6.97 -3.93 -9.17
CA SER A 287 -6.35 -4.53 -10.35
C SER A 287 -6.72 -6.02 -10.47
N ASN A 288 -6.57 -6.57 -11.67
CA ASN A 288 -6.75 -8.00 -11.89
C ASN A 288 -5.50 -8.76 -11.43
N LEU A 289 -5.43 -9.05 -10.16
CA LEU A 289 -4.31 -9.73 -9.50
C LEU A 289 -4.40 -11.26 -9.63
N PHE A 290 -5.62 -11.79 -9.61
CA PHE A 290 -5.87 -13.24 -9.63
C PHE A 290 -5.67 -13.85 -11.02
N ILE A 291 -5.15 -15.08 -11.04
CA ILE A 291 -5.00 -15.91 -12.23
C ILE A 291 -6.28 -16.72 -12.46
#